data_b4812c3c87427594b91a160852ede805
#
_entry.id   b4812c3c87427594b91a160852ede805
#
_cell.length_a   1.000
_cell.length_b   1.000
_cell.length_c   1.000
_cell.angle_alpha   90.00
_cell.angle_beta   90.00
_cell.angle_gamma   90.00
#
_symmetry.space_group_name_H-M   'P 1'
#
loop_
_entity.id
_entity.type
_entity.pdbx_description
1 polymer ?
#
loop_
_entity_poly.entity_id
_entity_poly.type
_entity_poly.pdbx_seq_one_letter_code
_entity_poly.pdbx_strand_id
1 'polypeptide(L)'
;MLKRVAVATLAALLLAAPALAEPAIFTWTGYGLNVPGSGKCPTYKMTIDVTVAGTDVQGRFQQEGRTERNFKATLGADMKFKTTAIVGGGNTMDVVGSLKEGASTIMLDGYCLFQGKLTPK
;
A
#
# COMPACT_ATOMS: atom_id res chain seq x y z
N MET A 1 38.30 -35.42 -9.89
CA MET A 1 38.56 -34.09 -10.14
C MET A 1 37.45 -33.34 -10.75
N LEU A 2 36.82 -33.75 -11.69
CA LEU A 2 35.84 -32.98 -12.31
C LEU A 2 34.60 -32.80 -11.55
N LYS A 3 34.29 -33.64 -10.68
CA LYS A 3 33.03 -33.58 -10.03
C LYS A 3 32.76 -32.40 -9.20
N ARG A 4 33.72 -31.79 -8.66
CA ARG A 4 33.48 -30.69 -7.80
C ARG A 4 32.80 -29.57 -8.44
N VAL A 5 32.97 -29.44 -9.65
CA VAL A 5 32.42 -28.30 -10.37
C VAL A 5 30.93 -28.24 -10.29
N ALA A 6 30.30 -29.34 -10.39
CA ALA A 6 28.87 -29.37 -10.40
C ALA A 6 28.27 -28.86 -9.09
N VAL A 7 28.92 -29.07 -8.03
CA VAL A 7 28.43 -28.68 -6.74
C VAL A 7 28.36 -27.17 -6.60
N ALA A 8 29.35 -26.52 -7.10
CA ALA A 8 29.38 -25.08 -7.01
C ALA A 8 28.21 -24.44 -7.76
N THR A 9 27.85 -25.03 -8.85
CA THR A 9 26.76 -24.48 -9.63
C THR A 9 25.47 -24.53 -8.90
N LEU A 10 25.23 -25.59 -8.20
CA LEU A 10 24.00 -25.72 -7.46
C LEU A 10 23.88 -24.69 -6.36
N ALA A 11 24.96 -24.41 -5.71
CA ALA A 11 24.94 -23.44 -4.66
C ALA A 11 24.52 -22.07 -5.20
N ALA A 12 24.96 -21.75 -6.37
CA ALA A 12 24.62 -20.46 -6.94
C ALA A 12 23.12 -20.34 -7.21
N LEU A 13 22.49 -21.40 -7.63
CA LEU A 13 21.09 -21.37 -7.89
C LEU A 13 20.29 -21.16 -6.62
N LEU A 14 20.70 -21.78 -5.56
CA LEU A 14 19.99 -21.60 -4.31
C LEU A 14 20.06 -20.17 -3.82
N LEU A 15 21.16 -19.53 -4.08
CA LEU A 15 21.29 -18.16 -3.62
C LEU A 15 20.37 -17.22 -4.36
N ALA A 16 20.01 -17.54 -5.56
CA ALA A 16 19.12 -16.68 -6.30
C ALA A 16 17.70 -16.72 -5.78
N ALA A 17 17.26 -17.85 -5.28
CA ALA A 17 15.89 -17.99 -4.84
C ALA A 17 15.50 -17.07 -3.70
N PRO A 18 16.31 -16.95 -2.66
CA PRO A 18 15.91 -16.11 -1.54
C PRO A 18 16.05 -14.64 -1.83
N ALA A 19 16.46 -14.30 -2.98
CA ALA A 19 16.61 -12.90 -3.33
C ALA A 19 15.27 -12.18 -3.36
N LEU A 20 14.28 -12.77 -2.76
CA LEU A 20 12.99 -12.14 -2.64
C LEU A 20 13.13 -10.94 -1.72
N ALA A 21 12.71 -9.83 -2.21
CA ALA A 21 12.75 -8.60 -1.44
C ALA A 21 11.84 -8.71 -0.23
N GLU A 22 12.29 -8.16 0.85
CA GLU A 22 11.42 -8.01 2.01
C GLU A 22 10.31 -7.05 1.66
N PRO A 23 9.13 -7.23 2.23
CA PRO A 23 8.04 -6.29 2.03
C PRO A 23 8.45 -4.89 2.47
N ALA A 24 8.08 -3.91 1.69
CA ALA A 24 8.27 -2.51 2.04
C ALA A 24 6.96 -1.98 2.59
N ILE A 25 7.04 -1.22 3.67
CA ILE A 25 5.86 -0.66 4.31
C ILE A 25 5.94 0.86 4.27
N PHE A 26 4.84 1.48 3.88
CA PHE A 26 4.71 2.93 3.83
C PHE A 26 3.53 3.35 4.67
N THR A 27 3.56 4.57 5.16
CA THR A 27 2.50 5.07 6.03
C THR A 27 2.14 6.52 5.73
N TRP A 28 0.92 6.86 6.04
CA TRP A 28 0.44 8.24 6.04
C TRP A 28 -0.55 8.41 7.17
N THR A 29 -0.46 9.53 7.87
CA THR A 29 -1.43 9.90 8.90
C THR A 29 -1.81 11.36 8.67
N GLY A 30 -3.09 11.63 8.70
CA GLY A 30 -3.56 12.99 8.49
C GLY A 30 -5.06 13.09 8.68
N TYR A 31 -5.61 14.17 8.20
CA TYR A 31 -7.03 14.46 8.35
C TYR A 31 -7.71 14.53 7.00
N GLY A 32 -9.02 14.33 7.01
CA GLY A 32 -9.81 14.40 5.79
C GLY A 32 -9.89 15.81 5.26
N LEU A 33 -10.21 15.88 3.97
CA LEU A 33 -10.49 17.14 3.30
C LEU A 33 -12.00 17.24 3.10
N ASN A 34 -12.51 18.47 3.20
CA ASN A 34 -13.91 18.69 2.90
C ASN A 34 -14.20 18.39 1.45
N VAL A 35 -15.28 17.64 1.26
CA VAL A 35 -15.87 17.50 -0.06
C VAL A 35 -17.24 18.15 0.02
N PRO A 36 -17.84 18.52 -1.08
CA PRO A 36 -19.16 19.16 -1.05
C PRO A 36 -20.14 18.34 -0.21
N GLY A 37 -20.75 18.98 0.78
CA GLY A 37 -21.76 18.36 1.62
C GLY A 37 -21.28 17.82 2.95
N SER A 38 -19.98 17.87 3.26
CA SER A 38 -19.50 17.37 4.53
C SER A 38 -18.50 18.31 5.17
N GLY A 39 -18.91 18.94 6.28
CA GLY A 39 -18.05 19.84 7.03
C GLY A 39 -17.23 19.16 8.12
N LYS A 40 -17.41 17.86 8.34
CA LYS A 40 -16.73 17.16 9.42
C LYS A 40 -15.45 16.45 9.01
N CYS A 41 -15.23 16.28 7.73
CA CYS A 41 -14.06 15.53 7.24
C CYS A 41 -12.72 16.01 7.82
N PRO A 42 -12.48 17.30 8.00
CA PRO A 42 -11.22 17.77 8.60
C PRO A 42 -11.05 17.40 10.07
N THR A 43 -12.08 16.88 10.72
CA THR A 43 -11.97 16.43 12.11
C THR A 43 -11.66 14.94 12.18
N TYR A 44 -11.70 14.23 11.08
CA TYR A 44 -11.47 12.79 11.05
C TYR A 44 -10.01 12.47 10.77
N LYS A 45 -9.37 11.86 11.74
CA LYS A 45 -7.98 11.44 11.62
C LYS A 45 -7.91 10.05 11.03
N MET A 46 -7.06 9.87 10.05
CA MET A 46 -6.91 8.60 9.33
C MET A 46 -5.45 8.18 9.33
N THR A 47 -5.21 6.91 9.57
CA THR A 47 -3.89 6.30 9.38
C THR A 47 -4.00 5.25 8.29
N ILE A 48 -3.07 5.28 7.35
CA ILE A 48 -3.04 4.36 6.22
C ILE A 48 -1.65 3.72 6.18
N ASP A 49 -1.61 2.39 6.13
CA ASP A 49 -0.37 1.65 5.92
C ASP A 49 -0.50 0.87 4.62
N VAL A 50 0.54 0.91 3.81
CA VAL A 50 0.59 0.21 2.54
C VAL A 50 1.80 -0.70 2.53
N THR A 51 1.59 -1.98 2.34
CA THR A 51 2.66 -2.97 2.27
C THR A 51 2.78 -3.49 0.85
N VAL A 52 3.99 -3.50 0.33
CA VAL A 52 4.27 -3.96 -1.03
C VAL A 52 5.25 -5.10 -1.01
N ALA A 53 4.88 -6.20 -1.64
CA ALA A 53 5.74 -7.37 -1.80
C ALA A 53 5.69 -7.75 -3.28
N GLY A 54 6.74 -7.46 -4.01
CA GLY A 54 6.73 -7.63 -5.46
C GLY A 54 5.72 -6.68 -6.08
N THR A 55 4.70 -7.23 -6.72
CA THR A 55 3.60 -6.42 -7.26
C THR A 55 2.34 -6.49 -6.40
N ASP A 56 2.38 -7.24 -5.31
CA ASP A 56 1.24 -7.33 -4.41
C ASP A 56 1.20 -6.13 -3.48
N VAL A 57 0.08 -5.43 -3.49
CA VAL A 57 -0.15 -4.29 -2.62
C VAL A 57 -1.24 -4.65 -1.65
N GLN A 58 -0.97 -4.49 -0.37
CA GLN A 58 -1.97 -4.67 0.67
C GLN A 58 -2.00 -3.43 1.52
N GLY A 59 -3.18 -2.90 1.71
CA GLY A 59 -3.36 -1.72 2.50
C GLY A 59 -4.25 -1.96 3.69
N ARG A 60 -4.05 -1.13 4.68
CA ARG A 60 -4.85 -1.14 5.88
C ARG A 60 -5.05 0.31 6.28
N PHE A 61 -6.26 0.67 6.60
CA PHE A 61 -6.52 2.03 7.03
C PHE A 61 -7.54 2.05 8.15
N GLN A 62 -7.41 3.04 9.00
CA GLN A 62 -8.31 3.17 10.14
C GLN A 62 -8.52 4.65 10.46
N GLN A 63 -9.77 5.04 10.43
CA GLN A 63 -10.18 6.33 10.95
C GLN A 63 -10.26 6.19 12.47
N GLU A 64 -9.70 7.15 13.19
CA GLU A 64 -9.68 7.10 14.64
C GLU A 64 -11.08 6.89 15.20
N GLY A 65 -11.21 5.90 16.07
CA GLY A 65 -12.51 5.53 16.65
C GLY A 65 -13.37 4.62 15.80
N ARG A 66 -12.90 4.19 14.64
CA ARG A 66 -13.65 3.33 13.74
C ARG A 66 -12.93 2.01 13.51
N THR A 67 -13.65 1.07 12.89
CA THR A 67 -13.11 -0.24 12.54
C THR A 67 -12.03 -0.13 11.47
N GLU A 68 -10.95 -0.87 11.64
CA GLU A 68 -9.91 -0.97 10.62
C GLU A 68 -10.47 -1.62 9.36
N ARG A 69 -10.03 -1.12 8.20
CA ARG A 69 -10.42 -1.63 6.88
C ARG A 69 -9.19 -1.98 6.08
N ASN A 70 -9.38 -2.82 5.07
CA ASN A 70 -8.27 -3.31 4.26
C ASN A 70 -8.58 -3.15 2.78
N PHE A 71 -7.52 -3.13 1.98
CA PHE A 71 -7.66 -3.21 0.53
C PHE A 71 -6.50 -3.99 -0.06
N LYS A 72 -6.70 -4.50 -1.26
CA LYS A 72 -5.68 -5.21 -2.02
C LYS A 72 -5.64 -4.64 -3.41
N ALA A 73 -4.46 -4.58 -3.98
CA ALA A 73 -4.27 -4.11 -5.34
C ALA A 73 -3.04 -4.75 -5.95
N THR A 74 -2.86 -4.54 -7.24
CA THR A 74 -1.67 -4.97 -7.96
C THR A 74 -0.94 -3.74 -8.45
N LEU A 75 0.35 -3.68 -8.18
CA LEU A 75 1.18 -2.57 -8.61
C LEU A 75 1.45 -2.68 -10.10
N GLY A 76 1.17 -1.64 -10.84
CA GLY A 76 1.42 -1.60 -12.26
C GLY A 76 2.89 -1.30 -12.57
N ALA A 77 3.25 -1.44 -13.84
CA ALA A 77 4.61 -1.15 -14.29
C ALA A 77 4.97 0.33 -14.10
N ASP A 78 3.97 1.19 -14.03
CA ASP A 78 4.15 2.61 -13.77
C ASP A 78 4.26 2.93 -12.28
N MET A 79 4.35 1.91 -11.43
CA MET A 79 4.42 2.02 -9.97
C MET A 79 3.15 2.62 -9.36
N LYS A 80 2.04 2.48 -10.03
CA LYS A 80 0.74 2.94 -9.53
C LYS A 80 -0.20 1.78 -9.28
N PHE A 81 -1.14 2.00 -8.38
CA PHE A 81 -2.19 1.01 -8.12
C PHE A 81 -3.52 1.72 -7.90
N LYS A 82 -4.58 0.99 -8.19
CA LYS A 82 -5.94 1.49 -8.03
C LYS A 82 -6.83 0.32 -7.63
N THR A 83 -7.68 0.55 -6.67
CA THR A 83 -8.63 -0.45 -6.22
C THR A 83 -9.80 0.22 -5.50
N THR A 84 -10.68 -0.59 -4.96
CA THR A 84 -11.83 -0.13 -4.21
C THR A 84 -11.84 -0.86 -2.87
N ALA A 85 -12.08 -0.14 -1.80
CA ALA A 85 -12.20 -0.73 -0.47
C ALA A 85 -13.66 -0.69 -0.05
N ILE A 86 -14.08 -1.71 0.68
CA ILE A 86 -15.43 -1.76 1.25
C ILE A 86 -15.37 -1.21 2.67
N VAL A 87 -16.25 -0.29 2.97
CA VAL A 87 -16.35 0.32 4.30
C VAL A 87 -17.74 0.06 4.88
N GLY A 88 -18.05 0.68 5.99
CA GLY A 88 -19.28 0.41 6.71
C GLY A 88 -20.54 0.57 5.86
N GLY A 89 -21.54 -0.27 6.11
CA GLY A 89 -22.82 -0.19 5.41
C GLY A 89 -22.80 -0.59 3.96
N GLY A 90 -21.75 -1.29 3.51
CA GLY A 90 -21.62 -1.68 2.11
C GLY A 90 -21.17 -0.56 1.20
N ASN A 91 -20.81 0.59 1.76
CA ASN A 91 -20.27 1.70 1.00
C ASN A 91 -18.85 1.37 0.56
N THR A 92 -18.38 2.08 -0.46
CA THR A 92 -17.04 1.87 -0.99
C THR A 92 -16.25 3.16 -1.01
N MET A 93 -14.92 3.01 -1.00
CA MET A 93 -13.99 4.11 -1.20
C MET A 93 -13.06 3.74 -2.34
N ASP A 94 -12.79 4.67 -3.22
CA ASP A 94 -11.76 4.48 -4.24
C ASP A 94 -10.40 4.68 -3.61
N VAL A 95 -9.48 3.80 -3.96
CA VAL A 95 -8.11 3.84 -3.46
C VAL A 95 -7.17 3.99 -4.64
N VAL A 96 -6.38 5.04 -4.63
CA VAL A 96 -5.39 5.28 -5.69
C VAL A 96 -4.06 5.58 -5.03
N GLY A 97 -3.02 4.92 -5.47
CA GLY A 97 -1.70 5.13 -4.92
C GLY A 97 -0.61 5.12 -5.97
N SER A 98 0.50 5.72 -5.60
CA SER A 98 1.72 5.70 -6.40
C SER A 98 2.86 5.40 -5.45
N LEU A 99 3.72 4.47 -5.84
CA LEU A 99 4.91 4.13 -5.05
C LEU A 99 6.16 4.51 -5.81
N LYS A 100 6.05 5.51 -6.64
CA LYS A 100 7.18 6.02 -7.38
C LYS A 100 8.18 6.62 -6.41
N GLU A 101 9.42 6.20 -6.52
CA GLU A 101 10.45 6.65 -5.60
C GLU A 101 10.53 8.18 -5.55
N GLY A 102 10.55 8.73 -4.35
CA GLY A 102 10.59 10.17 -4.15
C GLY A 102 9.26 10.88 -4.32
N ALA A 103 8.22 10.18 -4.73
CA ALA A 103 6.92 10.78 -4.98
C ALA A 103 5.77 9.82 -4.64
N SER A 104 5.92 9.06 -3.56
CA SER A 104 4.90 8.11 -3.14
C SER A 104 3.71 8.82 -2.52
N THR A 105 2.52 8.49 -2.97
CA THR A 105 1.29 9.13 -2.53
C THR A 105 0.17 8.13 -2.37
N ILE A 106 -0.84 8.52 -1.59
CA ILE A 106 -2.04 7.72 -1.39
C ILE A 106 -3.26 8.64 -1.40
N MET A 107 -4.35 8.14 -1.96
CA MET A 107 -5.63 8.83 -1.92
C MET A 107 -6.73 7.81 -1.64
N LEU A 108 -7.55 8.12 -0.66
CA LEU A 108 -8.78 7.40 -0.37
C LEU A 108 -9.94 8.36 -0.59
N ASP A 109 -10.80 8.04 -1.55
CA ASP A 109 -11.88 8.92 -1.94
C ASP A 109 -13.22 8.23 -1.72
N GLY A 110 -13.96 8.69 -0.75
CA GLY A 110 -15.28 8.21 -0.41
C GLY A 110 -16.12 9.35 0.12
N TYR A 111 -16.79 9.14 1.24
CA TYR A 111 -17.54 10.20 1.90
C TYR A 111 -16.64 11.40 2.21
N CYS A 112 -15.43 11.13 2.66
CA CYS A 112 -14.38 12.13 2.83
C CYS A 112 -13.23 11.79 1.89
N LEU A 113 -12.40 12.77 1.59
CA LEU A 113 -11.18 12.58 0.82
C LEU A 113 -10.00 12.61 1.77
N PHE A 114 -9.19 11.56 1.74
CA PHE A 114 -7.94 11.49 2.49
C PHE A 114 -6.82 11.30 1.50
N GLN A 115 -5.83 12.19 1.53
CA GLN A 115 -4.72 12.08 0.60
C GLN A 115 -3.46 12.71 1.15
N GLY A 116 -2.34 12.19 0.75
CA GLY A 116 -1.08 12.75 1.16
C GLY A 116 0.11 11.92 0.69
N LYS A 117 1.27 12.33 1.17
CA LYS A 117 2.52 11.69 0.82
C LYS A 117 2.78 10.50 1.73
N LEU A 118 3.06 9.36 1.11
CA LEU A 118 3.46 8.17 1.85
C LEU A 118 4.93 8.27 2.21
N THR A 119 5.26 7.85 3.42
CA THR A 119 6.65 7.79 3.87
C THR A 119 6.98 6.36 4.30
N PRO A 120 8.23 5.93 4.15
CA PRO A 120 8.64 4.61 4.64
C PRO A 120 8.39 4.49 6.13
N LYS A 121 7.90 3.31 6.52
CA LYS A 121 7.61 3.05 7.93
C LYS A 121 8.72 2.25 8.58
#